data_d3200298a85edcd7d0c14e59385926be
#
_entry.id   d3200298a85edcd7d0c14e59385926be
#
_cell.length_a   1.000
_cell.length_b   1.000
_cell.length_c   1.000
_cell.angle_alpha   90.00
_cell.angle_beta   90.00
_cell.angle_gamma   90.00
#
_symmetry.space_group_name_H-M   'P 1'
#
loop_
_entity.id
_entity.type
_entity.pdbx_description
1 polymer ?
#
loop_
_entity_poly.entity_id
_entity_poly.type
_entity_poly.pdbx_seq_one_letter_code
_entity_poly.pdbx_strand_id
1 'polypeptide(L)'
;GTEVWVKSTAGVRGVLADRICHNISVVGFKNRGIKTTDNLYVLNHTSKPAILIEVCFVSDPDDASLYKKHKDDVARAIANAIISYK
;
A
#
# COMPACT_ATOMS: atom_id res chain seq x y z
N GLY A 1 2.65 -10.01 4.44
CA GLY A 1 3.25 -8.99 3.60
C GLY A 1 2.29 -7.87 3.22
N THR A 2 2.80 -6.87 2.54
CA THR A 2 2.03 -5.71 2.11
C THR A 2 1.77 -5.75 0.61
N GLU A 3 0.60 -5.27 0.21
CA GLU A 3 0.25 -5.10 -1.20
C GLU A 3 -0.66 -3.90 -1.38
N VAL A 4 -0.64 -3.31 -2.57
CA VAL A 4 -1.46 -2.14 -2.90
C VAL A 4 -2.30 -2.45 -4.12
N TRP A 5 -3.59 -2.17 -4.04
CA TRP A 5 -4.55 -2.42 -5.12
C TRP A 5 -4.90 -1.12 -5.80
N VAL A 6 -4.89 -1.13 -7.12
CA VAL A 6 -5.27 0.01 -7.97
C VAL A 6 -6.12 -0.49 -9.13
N LYS A 7 -6.92 0.42 -9.72
CA LYS A 7 -7.67 0.10 -10.93
C LYS A 7 -6.75 -0.04 -12.13
N SER A 8 -5.69 0.78 -12.18
CA SER A 8 -4.72 0.80 -13.26
C SER A 8 -3.39 1.29 -12.72
N THR A 9 -2.28 0.80 -13.26
CA THR A 9 -0.95 1.26 -12.91
C THR A 9 -0.52 2.51 -13.69
N ALA A 10 -1.38 3.02 -14.57
CA ALA A 10 -1.08 4.21 -15.36
C ALA A 10 -1.01 5.45 -14.49
N GLY A 11 -0.07 6.34 -14.81
CA GLY A 11 0.06 7.65 -14.17
C GLY A 11 0.45 7.58 -12.71
N VAL A 12 -0.11 8.51 -11.92
CA VAL A 12 0.23 8.70 -10.52
C VAL A 12 -0.03 7.47 -9.66
N ARG A 13 -1.08 6.71 -10.00
CA ARG A 13 -1.47 5.53 -9.22
C ARG A 13 -0.36 4.48 -9.18
N GLY A 14 0.23 4.19 -10.33
CA GLY A 14 1.31 3.19 -10.40
C GLY A 14 2.55 3.62 -9.64
N VAL A 15 2.97 4.86 -9.83
CA VAL A 15 4.18 5.38 -9.16
C VAL A 15 3.97 5.41 -7.64
N LEU A 16 2.84 5.93 -7.18
CA LEU A 16 2.57 6.07 -5.76
C LEU A 16 2.40 4.69 -5.10
N ALA A 17 1.69 3.78 -5.75
CA ALA A 17 1.51 2.42 -5.24
C ALA A 17 2.86 1.70 -5.07
N ASP A 18 3.75 1.85 -6.05
CA ASP A 18 5.08 1.25 -5.98
C ASP A 18 5.88 1.80 -4.80
N ARG A 19 5.87 3.11 -4.61
CA ARG A 19 6.57 3.77 -3.49
C ARG A 19 6.03 3.34 -2.15
N ILE A 20 4.71 3.23 -2.02
CA ILE A 20 4.07 2.78 -0.78
C ILE A 20 4.49 1.36 -0.45
N CYS A 21 4.41 0.44 -1.42
CA CYS A 21 4.85 -0.94 -1.23
C CYS A 21 6.31 -1.00 -0.80
N HIS A 22 7.17 -0.26 -1.49
CA HIS A 22 8.60 -0.23 -1.18
C HIS A 22 8.84 0.28 0.25
N ASN A 23 8.25 1.41 0.60
CA ASN A 23 8.48 2.03 1.91
C ASN A 23 7.98 1.15 3.06
N ILE A 24 6.83 0.51 2.87
CA ILE A 24 6.32 -0.41 3.89
C ILE A 24 7.22 -1.64 4.00
N SER A 25 7.76 -2.13 2.88
CA SER A 25 8.67 -3.28 2.90
C SER A 25 9.96 -2.98 3.66
N VAL A 26 10.43 -1.75 3.63
CA VAL A 26 11.62 -1.33 4.38
C VAL A 26 11.39 -1.44 5.89
N VAL A 27 10.15 -1.26 6.35
CA VAL A 27 9.81 -1.47 7.77
C VAL A 27 9.99 -2.93 8.18
N GLY A 28 9.83 -3.86 7.23
CA GLY A 28 10.04 -5.30 7.49
C GLY A 28 9.01 -6.22 6.86
N PHE A 29 7.97 -5.68 6.22
CA PHE A 29 6.93 -6.50 5.58
C PHE A 29 7.39 -6.97 4.21
N LYS A 30 7.04 -8.23 3.87
CA LYS A 30 7.28 -8.72 2.51
C LYS A 30 6.52 -7.84 1.51
N ASN A 31 7.20 -7.41 0.46
CA ASN A 31 6.59 -6.65 -0.62
C ASN A 31 5.89 -7.61 -1.58
N ARG A 32 4.57 -7.62 -1.56
CA ARG A 32 3.76 -8.46 -2.45
C ARG A 32 3.40 -7.75 -3.74
N GLY A 33 3.79 -6.49 -3.87
CA GLY A 33 3.65 -5.73 -5.09
C GLY A 33 2.30 -5.07 -5.29
N ILE A 34 2.13 -4.54 -6.49
CA ILE A 34 0.91 -3.85 -6.90
C ILE A 34 -0.04 -4.87 -7.54
N LYS A 35 -1.31 -4.80 -7.16
CA LYS A 35 -2.38 -5.61 -7.74
C LYS A 35 -3.37 -4.70 -8.45
N THR A 36 -3.93 -5.18 -9.56
CA THR A 36 -4.94 -4.42 -10.29
C THR A 36 -6.27 -5.17 -10.29
N THR A 37 -7.36 -4.41 -10.27
CA THR A 37 -8.70 -4.99 -10.33
C THR A 37 -9.72 -3.97 -10.80
N ASP A 38 -10.76 -4.45 -11.50
CA ASP A 38 -11.94 -3.65 -11.85
C ASP A 38 -13.10 -3.88 -10.89
N ASN A 39 -12.91 -4.72 -9.88
CA ASN A 39 -14.03 -5.21 -9.06
C ASN A 39 -14.20 -4.51 -7.71
N LEU A 40 -13.26 -3.64 -7.31
CA LEU A 40 -13.37 -2.93 -6.04
C LEU A 40 -14.17 -1.64 -6.22
N TYR A 41 -15.28 -1.54 -5.49
CA TYR A 41 -16.19 -0.41 -5.58
C TYR A 41 -15.50 0.93 -5.41
N VAL A 42 -14.68 1.05 -4.36
CA VAL A 42 -14.00 2.32 -4.04
C VAL A 42 -13.07 2.78 -5.16
N LEU A 43 -12.46 1.85 -5.89
CA LEU A 43 -11.56 2.18 -6.99
C LEU A 43 -12.33 2.53 -8.27
N ASN A 44 -13.54 2.03 -8.42
CA ASN A 44 -14.36 2.23 -9.62
C ASN A 44 -15.28 3.45 -9.55
N HIS A 45 -15.67 3.86 -8.34
CA HIS A 45 -16.71 4.86 -8.13
C HIS A 45 -16.18 6.18 -7.58
N THR A 46 -14.89 6.47 -7.81
CA THR A 46 -14.31 7.77 -7.49
C THR A 46 -13.82 8.45 -8.76
N SER A 47 -14.03 9.77 -8.85
CA SER A 47 -13.61 10.56 -10.00
C SER A 47 -12.11 10.91 -9.97
N LYS A 48 -11.43 10.67 -8.86
CA LYS A 48 -9.99 10.97 -8.70
C LYS A 48 -9.20 9.67 -8.52
N PRO A 49 -7.89 9.69 -8.79
CA PRO A 49 -7.07 8.51 -8.53
C PRO A 49 -7.22 8.02 -7.11
N ALA A 50 -7.45 6.72 -6.96
CA ALA A 50 -7.64 6.08 -5.66
C ALA A 50 -6.76 4.84 -5.58
N ILE A 51 -6.27 4.54 -4.40
CA ILE A 51 -5.49 3.34 -4.10
C ILE A 51 -6.00 2.70 -2.83
N LEU A 52 -5.88 1.38 -2.74
CA LEU A 52 -6.23 0.63 -1.55
C LEU A 52 -4.95 -0.04 -1.02
N ILE A 53 -4.55 0.34 0.20
CA ILE A 53 -3.34 -0.17 0.82
C ILE A 53 -3.70 -1.29 1.78
N GLU A 54 -3.21 -2.50 1.50
CA GLU A 54 -3.27 -3.61 2.44
C GLU A 54 -1.90 -3.75 3.09
N VAL A 55 -1.79 -3.22 4.31
CA VAL A 55 -0.50 -3.15 5.01
C VAL A 55 0.02 -4.55 5.31
N CYS A 56 -0.84 -5.43 5.81
CA CYS A 56 -0.45 -6.79 6.18
C CYS A 56 -1.69 -7.67 6.31
N PHE A 57 -1.46 -8.96 6.53
CA PHE A 57 -2.52 -9.95 6.75
C PHE A 57 -2.56 -10.31 8.23
N VAL A 58 -3.65 -9.94 8.91
CA VAL A 58 -3.77 -10.20 10.36
C VAL A 58 -3.89 -11.68 10.68
N SER A 59 -4.23 -12.51 9.68
CA SER A 59 -4.24 -13.96 9.83
C SER A 59 -2.83 -14.57 9.87
N ASP A 60 -1.81 -13.80 9.48
CA ASP A 60 -0.40 -14.20 9.58
C ASP A 60 0.15 -13.68 10.92
N PRO A 61 0.54 -14.57 11.86
CA PRO A 61 1.03 -14.12 13.17
C PRO A 61 2.26 -13.23 13.10
N ASP A 62 3.15 -13.47 12.15
CA ASP A 62 4.36 -12.65 12.00
C ASP A 62 4.00 -11.26 11.51
N ASP A 63 3.09 -11.14 10.55
CA ASP A 63 2.58 -9.85 10.07
C ASP A 63 1.91 -9.07 11.19
N ALA A 64 1.01 -9.73 11.93
CA ALA A 64 0.27 -9.09 13.01
C ALA A 64 1.19 -8.58 14.11
N SER A 65 2.18 -9.37 14.48
CA SER A 65 3.18 -8.99 15.49
C SER A 65 4.02 -7.80 15.02
N LEU A 66 4.47 -7.85 13.76
CA LEU A 66 5.28 -6.78 13.18
C LEU A 66 4.48 -5.48 13.10
N TYR A 67 3.23 -5.54 12.70
CA TYR A 67 2.37 -4.36 12.62
C TYR A 67 2.17 -3.73 14.00
N LYS A 68 1.85 -4.55 14.99
CA LYS A 68 1.65 -4.07 16.37
C LYS A 68 2.89 -3.32 16.87
N LYS A 69 4.08 -3.81 16.53
CA LYS A 69 5.35 -3.22 16.96
C LYS A 69 5.71 -1.96 16.18
N HIS A 70 5.36 -1.89 14.89
CA HIS A 70 5.85 -0.87 13.96
C HIS A 70 4.75 -0.04 13.29
N LYS A 71 3.55 0.03 13.86
CA LYS A 71 2.43 0.75 13.21
C LYS A 71 2.74 2.22 12.93
N ASP A 72 3.51 2.87 13.80
CA ASP A 72 3.89 4.28 13.59
C ASP A 72 4.90 4.41 12.45
N ASP A 73 5.80 3.45 12.30
CA ASP A 73 6.74 3.40 11.19
C ASP A 73 6.01 3.17 9.86
N VAL A 74 4.97 2.34 9.86
CA VAL A 74 4.14 2.12 8.68
C VAL A 74 3.42 3.41 8.28
N ALA A 75 2.86 4.13 9.23
CA ALA A 75 2.19 5.41 8.96
C ALA A 75 3.16 6.41 8.34
N ARG A 76 4.38 6.51 8.87
CA ARG A 76 5.42 7.38 8.31
C ARG A 76 5.85 6.93 6.91
N ALA A 77 5.95 5.63 6.69
CA ALA A 77 6.30 5.07 5.38
C ALA A 77 5.29 5.49 4.30
N ILE A 78 4.01 5.41 4.61
CA ILE A 78 2.94 5.83 3.70
C ILE A 78 3.01 7.34 3.46
N ALA A 79 3.11 8.12 4.53
CA ALA A 79 3.18 9.58 4.42
C ALA A 79 4.39 10.03 3.60
N ASN A 80 5.56 9.42 3.81
CA ASN A 80 6.77 9.75 3.08
C ASN A 80 6.65 9.41 1.59
N ALA A 81 5.96 8.32 1.25
CA ALA A 81 5.72 7.97 -0.15
C ALA A 81 4.88 9.05 -0.84
N ILE A 82 3.85 9.56 -0.18
CA ILE A 82 2.98 10.61 -0.71
C ILE A 82 3.74 11.93 -0.84
N ILE A 83 4.47 12.31 0.19
CA ILE A 83 5.23 13.57 0.20
C ILE A 83 6.32 13.55 -0.87
N SER A 84 7.05 12.46 -1.01
CA SER A 84 8.16 12.36 -1.97
C SER A 84 7.69 12.30 -3.42
N TYR A 85 6.42 12.01 -3.65
CA TYR A 85 5.85 12.02 -5.00
C TYR A 85 5.85 13.41 -5.62
N LYS A 86 5.67 14.41 -4.81
CA LYS A 86 5.69 15.80 -5.27
C LYS A 86 7.12 16.19 -5.65
#